data_26d1658ba139d2f64f0dd6138770fe64
#
_entry.id   26d1658ba139d2f64f0dd6138770fe64
#
_cell.length_a   1.000
_cell.length_b   1.000
_cell.length_c   1.000
_cell.angle_alpha   90.00
_cell.angle_beta   90.00
_cell.angle_gamma   90.00
#
_symmetry.space_group_name_H-M   'P 1'
#
loop_
_entity.id
_entity.type
_entity.pdbx_description
1 polymer ?
#
loop_
_entity_poly.entity_id
_entity_poly.type
_entity_poly.pdbx_seq_one_letter_code
_entity_poly.pdbx_strand_id
1 'polypeptide(L)'
;MRTTTFILLFALVLPTLSGCKQSEHPALGKISGTVSYRGKPVEAGTLLFEVRGARTAYGKIVAGKIVEVTTYKTGDGAPLGVAQIAVFVPAPEGTPPAETFQRDLFTSLVPLKYGDPNTSGLTHEIVAGDNVLAIDMQ
;
A
#
# COMPACT_ATOMS: atom_id res chain seq x y z
N MET A 1 -19.52 -80.37 1.92
CA MET A 1 -18.37 -79.45 1.78
C MET A 1 -18.89 -78.13 1.31
N ARG A 2 -19.00 -77.15 2.22
CA ARG A 2 -19.54 -75.81 1.96
C ARG A 2 -18.38 -74.82 2.14
N THR A 3 -17.87 -74.30 1.05
CA THR A 3 -16.78 -73.34 1.03
C THR A 3 -17.41 -71.94 1.17
N THR A 4 -17.23 -71.28 2.32
CA THR A 4 -17.71 -69.97 2.60
C THR A 4 -16.65 -68.94 2.15
N THR A 5 -16.92 -68.22 1.06
CA THR A 5 -16.03 -67.19 0.54
C THR A 5 -16.31 -65.88 1.32
N PHE A 6 -15.33 -65.44 2.13
CA PHE A 6 -15.36 -64.15 2.84
C PHE A 6 -14.88 -63.07 1.90
N ILE A 7 -15.78 -62.22 1.44
CA ILE A 7 -15.44 -61.03 0.67
C ILE A 7 -15.09 -59.93 1.64
N LEU A 8 -13.81 -59.58 1.75
CA LEU A 8 -13.28 -58.48 2.55
C LEU A 8 -13.47 -57.19 1.77
N LEU A 9 -14.49 -56.41 2.11
CA LEU A 9 -14.76 -55.07 1.53
C LEU A 9 -13.78 -54.06 2.15
N PHE A 10 -12.69 -53.77 1.44
CA PHE A 10 -11.70 -52.78 1.83
C PHE A 10 -12.25 -51.36 1.45
N ALA A 11 -12.83 -50.69 2.39
CA ALA A 11 -13.31 -49.30 2.21
C ALA A 11 -12.10 -48.36 2.15
N LEU A 12 -11.81 -47.89 0.92
CA LEU A 12 -10.77 -46.91 0.65
C LEU A 12 -11.25 -45.52 1.13
N VAL A 13 -10.85 -45.14 2.33
CA VAL A 13 -11.07 -43.75 2.86
C VAL A 13 -10.04 -42.86 2.22
N LEU A 14 -10.45 -42.03 1.24
CA LEU A 14 -9.62 -40.94 0.71
C LEU A 14 -9.59 -39.80 1.72
N PRO A 15 -8.43 -39.38 2.24
CA PRO A 15 -8.33 -38.15 2.99
C PRO A 15 -8.51 -36.94 2.03
N THR A 16 -9.57 -36.18 2.22
CA THR A 16 -9.73 -34.88 1.56
C THR A 16 -8.70 -33.92 2.15
N LEU A 17 -7.60 -33.72 1.44
CA LEU A 17 -6.63 -32.65 1.71
C LEU A 17 -7.33 -31.30 1.43
N SER A 18 -7.99 -30.76 2.45
CA SER A 18 -8.40 -29.36 2.45
C SER A 18 -7.12 -28.50 2.49
N GLY A 19 -6.57 -28.18 1.33
CA GLY A 19 -5.46 -27.26 1.19
C GLY A 19 -5.91 -25.88 1.65
N CYS A 20 -5.55 -25.48 2.86
CA CYS A 20 -5.58 -24.08 3.25
C CYS A 20 -4.71 -23.32 2.25
N LYS A 21 -5.31 -22.47 1.40
CA LYS A 21 -4.58 -21.45 0.66
C LYS A 21 -4.01 -20.48 1.69
N GLN A 22 -2.81 -20.75 2.15
CA GLN A 22 -2.04 -19.79 2.92
C GLN A 22 -1.72 -18.65 1.95
N SER A 23 -2.24 -17.44 2.23
CA SER A 23 -1.89 -16.27 1.44
C SER A 23 -0.38 -16.06 1.59
N GLU A 24 0.36 -16.02 0.48
CA GLU A 24 1.82 -15.83 0.47
C GLU A 24 2.25 -14.47 1.08
N HIS A 25 1.31 -13.57 1.32
CA HIS A 25 1.57 -12.22 1.78
C HIS A 25 0.71 -11.87 3.01
N PRO A 26 1.22 -11.01 3.91
CA PRO A 26 0.45 -10.46 5.01
C PRO A 26 -0.84 -9.78 4.55
N ALA A 27 -1.81 -9.66 5.46
CA ALA A 27 -3.04 -8.95 5.19
C ALA A 27 -2.77 -7.48 4.87
N LEU A 28 -3.51 -6.93 3.91
CA LEU A 28 -3.43 -5.56 3.44
C LEU A 28 -4.76 -4.84 3.63
N GLY A 29 -4.69 -3.51 3.89
CA GLY A 29 -5.85 -2.62 3.87
C GLY A 29 -5.95 -1.88 2.55
N LYS A 30 -7.14 -1.74 2.01
CA LYS A 30 -7.41 -0.89 0.84
C LYS A 30 -7.31 0.57 1.26
N ILE A 31 -6.70 1.40 0.44
CA ILE A 31 -6.52 2.82 0.72
C ILE A 31 -7.14 3.65 -0.39
N SER A 32 -7.93 4.62 0.01
CA SER A 32 -8.49 5.67 -0.84
C SER A 32 -8.46 7.01 -0.09
N GLY A 33 -8.76 8.09 -0.76
CA GLY A 33 -8.86 9.39 -0.09
C GLY A 33 -8.39 10.54 -0.95
N THR A 34 -8.06 11.66 -0.28
CA THR A 34 -7.70 12.90 -0.93
C THR A 34 -6.36 13.44 -0.39
N VAL A 35 -5.66 14.16 -1.25
CA VAL A 35 -4.39 14.83 -0.93
C VAL A 35 -4.47 16.28 -1.37
N SER A 36 -4.24 17.21 -0.44
CA SER A 36 -4.21 18.64 -0.70
C SER A 36 -2.94 19.28 -0.12
N TYR A 37 -2.57 20.42 -0.66
CA TYR A 37 -1.53 21.28 -0.15
C TYR A 37 -2.04 22.71 -0.09
N ARG A 38 -2.05 23.31 1.12
CA ARG A 38 -2.62 24.64 1.38
C ARG A 38 -4.04 24.78 0.83
N GLY A 39 -4.88 23.76 1.06
CA GLY A 39 -6.27 23.72 0.62
C GLY A 39 -6.49 23.48 -0.88
N LYS A 40 -5.43 23.27 -1.66
CA LYS A 40 -5.54 22.96 -3.10
C LYS A 40 -5.26 21.49 -3.34
N PRO A 41 -6.07 20.78 -4.16
CA PRO A 41 -5.79 19.41 -4.54
C PRO A 41 -4.41 19.27 -5.20
N VAL A 42 -3.68 18.22 -4.86
CA VAL A 42 -2.43 17.88 -5.51
C VAL A 42 -2.73 17.16 -6.82
N GLU A 43 -2.38 17.76 -7.97
CA GLU A 43 -2.74 17.22 -9.29
C GLU A 43 -2.12 15.85 -9.57
N ALA A 44 -0.83 15.70 -9.26
CA ALA A 44 -0.11 14.45 -9.47
C ALA A 44 1.00 14.29 -8.43
N GLY A 45 1.29 13.04 -8.07
CA GLY A 45 2.33 12.74 -7.11
C GLY A 45 2.38 11.26 -6.75
N THR A 46 3.28 10.93 -5.85
CA THR A 46 3.45 9.59 -5.29
C THR A 46 3.34 9.64 -3.77
N LEU A 47 2.62 8.70 -3.21
CA LEU A 47 2.55 8.42 -1.78
C LEU A 47 3.42 7.22 -1.44
N LEU A 48 4.01 7.26 -0.27
CA LEU A 48 4.75 6.15 0.31
C LEU A 48 4.16 5.88 1.70
N PHE A 49 3.84 4.62 1.96
CA PHE A 49 3.34 4.15 3.25
C PHE A 49 4.35 3.19 3.85
N GLU A 50 4.95 3.58 4.97
CA GLU A 50 5.93 2.78 5.69
C GLU A 50 5.35 2.30 7.01
N VAL A 51 5.17 0.99 7.14
CA VAL A 51 4.75 0.31 8.37
C VAL A 51 5.94 -0.48 8.90
N ARG A 52 6.26 -0.31 10.18
CA ARG A 52 7.41 -0.96 10.79
C ARG A 52 7.35 -2.48 10.62
N GLY A 53 8.42 -3.05 10.08
CA GLY A 53 8.55 -4.50 9.88
C GLY A 53 7.78 -5.06 8.69
N ALA A 54 7.16 -4.20 7.87
CA ALA A 54 6.43 -4.60 6.68
C ALA A 54 7.07 -4.01 5.42
N ARG A 55 6.65 -4.51 4.25
CA ARG A 55 7.06 -3.96 2.97
C ARG A 55 6.40 -2.59 2.75
N THR A 56 7.17 -1.63 2.26
CA THR A 56 6.66 -0.30 1.88
C THR A 56 5.63 -0.42 0.76
N ALA A 57 4.52 0.30 0.91
CA ALA A 57 3.52 0.45 -0.13
C ALA A 57 3.67 1.81 -0.84
N TYR A 58 3.30 1.84 -2.10
CA TYR A 58 3.33 3.05 -2.95
C TYR A 58 1.94 3.31 -3.51
N GLY A 59 1.50 4.56 -3.44
CA GLY A 59 0.26 5.01 -4.04
C GLY A 59 0.51 6.14 -5.04
N LYS A 60 -0.41 6.32 -5.97
CA LYS A 60 -0.40 7.45 -6.90
C LYS A 60 -1.41 8.49 -6.47
N ILE A 61 -1.11 9.76 -6.74
CA ILE A 61 -2.04 10.88 -6.62
C ILE A 61 -2.42 11.30 -8.03
N VAL A 62 -3.72 11.36 -8.29
CA VAL A 62 -4.29 11.84 -9.55
C VAL A 62 -5.46 12.76 -9.25
N ALA A 63 -5.36 14.02 -9.66
CA ALA A 63 -6.39 15.04 -9.44
C ALA A 63 -6.85 15.11 -7.97
N GLY A 64 -5.90 15.14 -7.03
CA GLY A 64 -6.15 15.19 -5.59
C GLY A 64 -6.66 13.89 -4.97
N LYS A 65 -6.72 12.78 -5.70
CA LYS A 65 -7.20 11.50 -5.19
C LYS A 65 -6.08 10.47 -5.09
N ILE A 66 -6.13 9.65 -4.03
CA ILE A 66 -5.25 8.51 -3.86
C ILE A 66 -5.77 7.35 -4.70
N VAL A 67 -4.92 6.83 -5.58
CA VAL A 67 -5.24 5.70 -6.45
C VAL A 67 -4.12 4.67 -6.47
N GLU A 68 -4.44 3.44 -6.85
CA GLU A 68 -3.46 2.35 -7.08
C GLU A 68 -2.44 2.13 -5.96
N VAL A 69 -2.86 2.08 -4.71
CA VAL A 69 -1.94 1.74 -3.62
C VAL A 69 -1.50 0.29 -3.74
N THR A 70 -0.19 0.07 -3.80
CA THR A 70 0.45 -1.19 -4.19
C THR A 70 1.54 -1.58 -3.21
N THR A 71 1.51 -2.82 -2.73
CA THR A 71 2.56 -3.44 -1.91
C THR A 71 3.25 -4.58 -2.66
N TYR A 72 2.49 -5.54 -3.13
CA TYR A 72 2.96 -6.74 -3.85
C TYR A 72 2.40 -6.81 -5.27
N LYS A 73 1.15 -6.43 -5.46
CA LYS A 73 0.43 -6.43 -6.73
C LYS A 73 -0.31 -5.10 -6.89
N THR A 74 -0.42 -4.61 -8.11
CA THR A 74 -1.09 -3.34 -8.42
C THR A 74 -2.45 -3.23 -7.73
N GLY A 75 -2.60 -2.20 -6.91
CA GLY A 75 -3.85 -1.88 -6.24
C GLY A 75 -4.23 -2.86 -5.12
N ASP A 76 -3.30 -3.64 -4.58
CA ASP A 76 -3.57 -4.58 -3.50
C ASP A 76 -3.70 -3.92 -2.12
N GLY A 77 -3.24 -2.68 -1.98
CA GLY A 77 -3.33 -1.90 -0.75
C GLY A 77 -2.00 -1.75 -0.02
N ALA A 78 -2.07 -1.43 1.28
CA ALA A 78 -0.90 -1.25 2.13
C ALA A 78 -0.96 -2.17 3.37
N PRO A 79 0.20 -2.52 3.98
CA PRO A 79 0.27 -3.35 5.17
C PRO A 79 -0.52 -2.75 6.33
N LEU A 80 -1.10 -3.64 7.15
CA LEU A 80 -1.83 -3.23 8.35
C LEU A 80 -0.87 -2.70 9.42
N GLY A 81 -1.32 -1.69 10.17
CA GLY A 81 -0.58 -1.08 11.27
C GLY A 81 -0.43 0.43 11.12
N VAL A 82 0.31 1.04 12.01
CA VAL A 82 0.58 2.48 11.96
C VAL A 82 1.58 2.77 10.86
N ALA A 83 1.12 3.40 9.80
CA ALA A 83 1.93 3.84 8.67
C ALA A 83 2.44 5.26 8.89
N GLN A 84 3.72 5.47 8.63
CA GLN A 84 4.30 6.79 8.36
C GLN A 84 4.19 7.05 6.86
N ILE A 85 3.76 8.27 6.50
CA ILE A 85 3.41 8.59 5.12
C ILE A 85 4.35 9.66 4.58
N ALA A 86 4.91 9.44 3.39
CA ALA A 86 5.60 10.48 2.64
C ALA A 86 4.82 10.83 1.36
N VAL A 87 4.98 12.07 0.91
CA VAL A 87 4.31 12.61 -0.28
C VAL A 87 5.34 13.28 -1.18
N PHE A 88 5.46 12.79 -2.40
CA PHE A 88 6.30 13.34 -3.45
C PHE A 88 5.44 13.98 -4.52
N VAL A 89 5.62 15.28 -4.71
CA VAL A 89 4.92 16.04 -5.75
C VAL A 89 5.99 16.62 -6.69
N PRO A 90 6.20 16.03 -7.87
CA PRO A 90 7.19 16.53 -8.80
C PRO A 90 6.77 17.92 -9.31
N ALA A 91 7.73 18.79 -9.53
CA ALA A 91 7.46 20.04 -10.22
C ALA A 91 7.08 19.77 -11.68
N PRO A 92 6.22 20.60 -12.29
CA PRO A 92 5.90 20.52 -13.72
C PRO A 92 7.17 20.57 -14.58
N GLU A 93 7.17 19.86 -15.71
CA GLU A 93 8.25 19.94 -16.69
C GLU A 93 8.45 21.40 -17.12
N GLY A 94 9.71 21.84 -17.18
CA GLY A 94 10.06 23.22 -17.53
C GLY A 94 10.13 24.20 -16.36
N THR A 95 9.89 23.75 -15.12
CA THR A 95 10.17 24.59 -13.96
C THR A 95 11.68 24.79 -13.86
N PRO A 96 12.18 26.06 -13.89
CA PRO A 96 13.61 26.30 -13.77
C PRO A 96 14.13 25.75 -12.45
N PRO A 97 15.30 25.14 -12.39
CA PRO A 97 15.92 24.81 -11.12
C PRO A 97 16.08 26.10 -10.33
N ALA A 98 15.56 26.11 -9.11
CA ALA A 98 15.82 27.25 -8.23
C ALA A 98 17.34 27.38 -8.10
N GLU A 99 17.87 28.60 -8.26
CA GLU A 99 19.31 28.91 -8.21
C GLU A 99 19.92 28.69 -6.80
N THR A 100 19.39 27.78 -6.05
CA THR A 100 19.89 27.39 -4.75
C THR A 100 20.64 26.08 -4.91
N PHE A 101 21.92 26.16 -4.75
CA PHE A 101 22.93 25.11 -4.71
C PHE A 101 22.61 24.09 -3.60
N GLN A 102 21.52 23.37 -3.73
CA GLN A 102 21.19 22.23 -2.89
C GLN A 102 20.84 21.04 -3.76
N ARG A 103 21.51 20.02 -3.47
CA ARG A 103 21.68 18.68 -4.00
C ARG A 103 20.38 17.89 -4.17
N ASP A 104 19.27 18.56 -4.48
CA ASP A 104 17.95 17.95 -4.60
C ASP A 104 17.59 17.82 -6.07
N LEU A 105 17.90 16.63 -6.59
CA LEU A 105 17.59 16.19 -7.95
C LEU A 105 16.08 16.16 -8.27
N PHE A 106 15.25 16.56 -7.30
CA PHE A 106 13.80 16.61 -7.44
C PHE A 106 13.27 17.93 -6.88
N THR A 107 12.91 18.82 -7.78
CA THR A 107 12.14 20.01 -7.38
C THR A 107 10.74 19.54 -6.98
N SER A 108 10.38 19.71 -5.72
CA SER A 108 9.05 19.36 -5.20
C SER A 108 8.19 20.60 -5.05
N LEU A 109 6.90 20.51 -5.40
CA LEU A 109 5.93 21.56 -5.16
C LEU A 109 5.49 21.67 -3.69
N VAL A 110 5.83 20.72 -2.87
CA VAL A 110 5.56 20.70 -1.43
C VAL A 110 6.87 20.72 -0.65
N PRO A 111 6.88 21.23 0.60
CA PRO A 111 8.08 21.23 1.42
C PRO A 111 8.74 19.85 1.53
N LEU A 112 10.07 19.80 1.46
CA LEU A 112 10.86 18.56 1.47
C LEU A 112 10.58 17.67 2.69
N LYS A 113 10.16 18.26 3.81
CA LYS A 113 9.78 17.51 5.02
C LYS A 113 8.74 16.41 4.74
N TYR A 114 7.84 16.63 3.76
CA TYR A 114 6.82 15.66 3.40
C TYR A 114 7.33 14.49 2.56
N GLY A 115 8.50 14.63 1.96
CA GLY A 115 9.15 13.58 1.16
C GLY A 115 9.81 12.46 1.98
N ASP A 116 9.88 12.59 3.29
CA ASP A 116 10.45 11.57 4.18
C ASP A 116 9.40 11.15 5.23
N PRO A 117 9.11 9.84 5.36
CA PRO A 117 8.16 9.34 6.34
C PRO A 117 8.44 9.77 7.78
N ASN A 118 9.73 9.92 8.13
CA ASN A 118 10.14 10.28 9.49
C ASN A 118 9.97 11.76 9.80
N THR A 119 9.97 12.62 8.80
CA THR A 119 9.88 14.08 8.97
C THR A 119 8.55 14.68 8.55
N SER A 120 7.75 13.93 7.79
CA SER A 120 6.46 14.40 7.25
C SER A 120 5.45 14.75 8.33
N GLY A 121 5.48 14.05 9.45
CA GLY A 121 4.48 14.14 10.51
C GLY A 121 3.12 13.55 10.11
N LEU A 122 3.04 12.91 8.94
CA LEU A 122 1.80 12.27 8.45
C LEU A 122 1.77 10.81 8.88
N THR A 123 0.77 10.44 9.65
CA THR A 123 0.58 9.06 10.12
C THR A 123 -0.87 8.63 9.96
N HIS A 124 -1.08 7.32 9.71
CA HIS A 124 -2.41 6.73 9.69
C HIS A 124 -2.35 5.27 10.12
N GLU A 125 -3.33 4.83 10.92
CA GLU A 125 -3.47 3.42 11.27
C GLU A 125 -4.25 2.70 10.17
N ILE A 126 -3.58 1.80 9.46
CA ILE A 126 -4.18 1.00 8.38
C ILE A 126 -4.79 -0.24 8.99
N VAL A 127 -6.10 -0.41 8.83
CA VAL A 127 -6.87 -1.57 9.27
C VAL A 127 -7.32 -2.43 8.09
N ALA A 128 -7.74 -3.67 8.38
CA ALA A 128 -8.29 -4.54 7.34
C ALA A 128 -9.56 -3.94 6.74
N GLY A 129 -9.72 -4.04 5.42
CA GLY A 129 -10.83 -3.43 4.68
C GLY A 129 -10.49 -2.06 4.13
N ASP A 130 -11.48 -1.19 4.03
CA ASP A 130 -11.35 0.12 3.40
C ASP A 130 -10.87 1.18 4.40
N ASN A 131 -9.83 1.91 4.02
CA ASN A 131 -9.28 3.05 4.76
C ASN A 131 -9.43 4.30 3.89
N VAL A 132 -10.05 5.34 4.43
CA VAL A 132 -10.23 6.61 3.73
C VAL A 132 -9.38 7.68 4.42
N LEU A 133 -8.41 8.22 3.69
CA LEU A 133 -7.47 9.23 4.18
C LEU A 133 -7.81 10.61 3.63
N ALA A 134 -7.65 11.63 4.47
CA ALA A 134 -7.62 13.02 4.04
C ALA A 134 -6.27 13.62 4.47
N ILE A 135 -5.38 13.81 3.52
CA ILE A 135 -4.04 14.36 3.74
C ILE A 135 -4.08 15.84 3.31
N ASP A 136 -3.92 16.73 4.27
CA ASP A 136 -3.82 18.19 4.02
C ASP A 136 -2.47 18.70 4.53
N MET A 137 -1.60 19.06 3.60
CA MET A 137 -0.26 19.57 3.87
C MET A 137 -0.27 21.09 3.93
N GLN A 138 0.54 21.67 4.83
CA GLN A 138 0.64 23.13 5.06
C GLN A 138 2.01 23.69 4.65
#